data_8738737f5da2bcb20112d54f2864230d
#
_entry.id   8738737f5da2bcb20112d54f2864230d
#
_cell.length_a   1.000
_cell.length_b   1.000
_cell.length_c   1.000
_cell.angle_alpha   90.00
_cell.angle_beta   90.00
_cell.angle_gamma   90.00
#
_symmetry.space_group_name_H-M   'P 1'
#
loop_
_entity.id
_entity.type
_entity.pdbx_description
1 polymer ?
#
loop_
_entity_poly.entity_id
_entity_poly.type
_entity_poly.pdbx_seq_one_letter_code
_entity_poly.pdbx_strand_id
1 'polypeptide(L)'
;RDVLGSRGLGDVYKRQEMMDDIRAHVSDVTDEDEMRAYIGKIVDKEAFDHKGLVYGMGHAVYSLSDPRAVVFKSFVQQLAMAKGRKTDFDFYNTVERLAPQVIAEKRHIYKGVSTNVDFYSGFVYNMLGIPVELYTPMFAVARVVGWSAHRMEELVNVDKIIRPAYKSVMATRDYLPMENRG
;
A
#
# COMPACT_ATOMS: atom_id res chain seq x y z
N ARG A 1 4.50 -3.98 -17.94
CA ARG A 1 3.30 -4.79 -17.73
C ARG A 1 3.17 -4.99 -16.24
N ASP A 2 2.04 -4.60 -15.69
CA ASP A 2 1.83 -4.35 -14.28
C ASP A 2 1.79 -5.64 -13.45
N VAL A 3 2.95 -6.18 -13.13
CA VAL A 3 3.11 -7.30 -12.18
C VAL A 3 2.95 -6.82 -10.73
N LEU A 4 2.96 -5.50 -10.54
CA LEU A 4 2.84 -4.82 -9.24
C LEU A 4 1.59 -3.92 -9.22
N GLY A 5 0.59 -4.30 -9.99
CA GLY A 5 -0.48 -3.41 -10.33
C GLY A 5 -1.63 -3.42 -9.37
N SER A 6 -1.50 -2.73 -8.28
CA SER A 6 -2.66 -2.23 -7.62
C SER A 6 -2.73 -0.71 -7.84
N ARG A 7 -3.42 -0.29 -8.87
CA ARG A 7 -3.67 1.12 -9.18
C ARG A 7 -5.15 1.49 -9.16
N GLY A 8 -5.94 0.72 -8.42
CA GLY A 8 -7.37 0.95 -8.32
C GLY A 8 -7.78 1.44 -6.93
N LEU A 9 -8.79 2.28 -6.90
CA LEU A 9 -9.46 2.67 -5.65
C LEU A 9 -10.01 1.45 -4.86
N GLY A 10 -10.09 0.27 -5.50
CA GLY A 10 -10.52 -0.99 -4.89
C GLY A 10 -9.44 -1.73 -4.09
N ASP A 11 -8.19 -1.29 -4.11
CA ASP A 11 -7.09 -2.04 -3.48
C ASP A 11 -7.17 -2.09 -1.97
N VAL A 12 -7.62 -1.02 -1.33
CA VAL A 12 -7.77 -0.99 0.12
C VAL A 12 -8.79 -2.02 0.60
N TYR A 13 -9.88 -2.18 -0.15
CA TYR A 13 -10.89 -3.19 0.10
C TYR A 13 -10.32 -4.61 -0.08
N LYS A 14 -9.72 -4.89 -1.25
CA LYS A 14 -9.10 -6.19 -1.55
C LYS A 14 -7.98 -6.57 -0.58
N ARG A 15 -7.23 -5.59 -0.13
CA ARG A 15 -6.21 -5.81 0.88
C ARG A 15 -6.84 -6.22 2.22
N GLN A 16 -7.94 -5.57 2.64
CA GLN A 16 -8.62 -5.98 3.87
C GLN A 16 -9.14 -7.42 3.77
N GLU A 17 -9.82 -7.76 2.67
CA GLU A 17 -10.27 -9.13 2.40
C GLU A 17 -9.12 -10.14 2.46
N MET A 18 -7.96 -9.82 1.88
CA MET A 18 -6.77 -10.68 1.92
C MET A 18 -6.23 -10.84 3.35
N MET A 19 -6.19 -9.79 4.16
CA MET A 19 -5.73 -9.89 5.55
C MET A 19 -6.68 -10.73 6.40
N ASP A 20 -7.98 -10.60 6.16
CA ASP A 20 -9.00 -11.41 6.83
C ASP A 20 -8.91 -12.88 6.39
N ASP A 21 -8.65 -13.13 5.11
CA ASP A 21 -8.45 -14.47 4.55
C ASP A 21 -7.19 -15.15 5.13
N ILE A 22 -6.06 -14.44 5.22
CA ILE A 22 -4.85 -14.96 5.88
C ILE A 22 -5.17 -15.36 7.33
N ARG A 23 -5.86 -14.49 8.07
CA ARG A 23 -6.21 -14.73 9.47
C ARG A 23 -7.17 -15.92 9.65
N ALA A 24 -8.04 -16.18 8.67
CA ALA A 24 -8.98 -17.29 8.70
C ALA A 24 -8.33 -18.66 8.41
N HIS A 25 -7.21 -18.67 7.70
CA HIS A 25 -6.57 -19.90 7.24
C HIS A 25 -5.23 -20.23 7.91
N VAL A 26 -4.67 -19.29 8.67
CA VAL A 26 -3.46 -19.50 9.48
C VAL A 26 -3.89 -19.77 10.92
N SER A 27 -3.46 -20.91 11.45
CA SER A 27 -3.85 -21.36 12.80
C SER A 27 -3.21 -20.51 13.88
N ASP A 28 -1.94 -20.16 13.69
CA ASP A 28 -1.17 -19.29 14.58
C ASP A 28 -0.48 -18.18 13.78
N VAL A 29 -1.03 -16.98 13.87
CA VAL A 29 -0.48 -15.79 13.22
C VAL A 29 0.89 -15.34 13.78
N THR A 30 1.36 -15.96 14.85
CA THR A 30 2.70 -15.75 15.41
C THR A 30 3.72 -16.74 14.84
N ASP A 31 3.27 -17.83 14.22
CA ASP A 31 4.12 -18.78 13.49
C ASP A 31 4.48 -18.21 12.12
N GLU A 32 5.73 -17.79 11.99
CA GLU A 32 6.24 -17.19 10.74
C GLU A 32 6.31 -18.19 9.59
N ASP A 33 6.52 -19.46 9.85
CA ASP A 33 6.61 -20.50 8.81
C ASP A 33 5.22 -20.78 8.24
N GLU A 34 4.19 -20.87 9.08
CA GLU A 34 2.81 -21.01 8.66
C GLU A 34 2.35 -19.78 7.87
N MET A 35 2.65 -18.58 8.36
CA MET A 35 2.37 -17.32 7.67
C MET A 35 3.06 -17.24 6.30
N ARG A 36 4.35 -17.57 6.24
CA ARG A 36 5.12 -17.62 5.00
C ARG A 36 4.54 -18.60 3.99
N ALA A 37 4.17 -19.81 4.46
CA ALA A 37 3.57 -20.83 3.61
C ALA A 37 2.24 -20.36 3.01
N TYR A 38 1.39 -19.72 3.80
CA TYR A 38 0.10 -19.22 3.30
C TYR A 38 0.25 -18.04 2.33
N ILE A 39 1.13 -17.07 2.63
CA ILE A 39 1.47 -15.99 1.69
C ILE A 39 2.02 -16.59 0.39
N GLY A 40 2.80 -17.66 0.48
CA GLY A 40 3.29 -18.40 -0.69
C GLY A 40 2.16 -18.95 -1.57
N LYS A 41 1.11 -19.53 -0.99
CA LYS A 41 -0.08 -20.00 -1.72
C LYS A 41 -0.81 -18.86 -2.42
N ILE A 42 -0.91 -17.69 -1.79
CA ILE A 42 -1.48 -16.49 -2.43
C ILE A 42 -0.66 -16.11 -3.68
N VAL A 43 0.67 -16.06 -3.56
CA VAL A 43 1.56 -15.69 -4.68
C VAL A 43 1.50 -16.72 -5.81
N ASP A 44 1.36 -18.00 -5.48
CA ASP A 44 1.24 -19.13 -6.44
C ASP A 44 -0.17 -19.23 -7.06
N LYS A 45 -1.11 -18.36 -6.68
CA LYS A 45 -2.51 -18.35 -7.14
C LYS A 45 -3.34 -19.55 -6.63
N GLU A 46 -2.95 -20.13 -5.52
CA GLU A 46 -3.63 -21.28 -4.92
C GLU A 46 -4.59 -20.88 -3.79
N ALA A 47 -4.50 -19.64 -3.31
CA ALA A 47 -5.32 -19.13 -2.21
C ALA A 47 -5.87 -17.72 -2.50
N PHE A 48 -6.80 -17.28 -1.67
CA PHE A 48 -7.50 -16.01 -1.75
C PHE A 48 -8.23 -15.85 -3.10
N ASP A 49 -7.92 -14.82 -3.88
CA ASP A 49 -8.61 -14.50 -5.14
C ASP A 49 -7.95 -15.13 -6.39
N HIS A 50 -6.98 -15.99 -6.22
CA HIS A 50 -6.23 -16.69 -7.27
C HIS A 50 -5.52 -15.79 -8.30
N LYS A 51 -5.33 -14.50 -7.99
CA LYS A 51 -4.62 -13.56 -8.86
C LYS A 51 -3.11 -13.56 -8.63
N GLY A 52 -2.68 -14.11 -7.51
CA GLY A 52 -1.28 -14.16 -7.12
C GLY A 52 -0.76 -12.79 -6.67
N LEU A 53 -1.60 -11.89 -6.24
CA LEU A 53 -1.23 -10.56 -5.78
C LEU A 53 -1.28 -10.49 -4.25
N VAL A 54 -0.22 -9.97 -3.66
CA VAL A 54 -0.24 -9.54 -2.26
C VAL A 54 -0.57 -8.05 -2.25
N TYR A 55 -1.82 -7.74 -1.96
CA TYR A 55 -2.34 -6.37 -2.02
C TYR A 55 -1.66 -5.48 -0.97
N GLY A 56 -1.34 -4.25 -1.35
CA GLY A 56 -0.56 -3.33 -0.52
C GLY A 56 0.95 -3.46 -0.67
N MET A 57 1.43 -4.42 -1.49
CA MET A 57 2.83 -4.61 -1.80
C MET A 57 3.18 -4.06 -3.18
N GLY A 58 4.32 -3.37 -3.25
CA GLY A 58 4.87 -2.80 -4.48
C GLY A 58 4.35 -1.41 -4.81
N HIS A 59 5.16 -0.67 -5.54
CA HIS A 59 4.87 0.67 -6.03
C HIS A 59 5.55 0.91 -7.37
N ALA A 60 4.95 1.74 -8.23
CA ALA A 60 5.50 2.05 -9.55
C ALA A 60 6.84 2.80 -9.49
N VAL A 61 7.04 3.59 -8.44
CA VAL A 61 8.21 4.46 -8.24
C VAL A 61 9.10 3.93 -7.13
N TYR A 62 8.52 3.61 -5.97
CA TYR A 62 9.27 3.17 -4.79
C TYR A 62 9.50 1.66 -4.82
N SER A 63 10.75 1.23 -4.87
CA SER A 63 11.11 -0.19 -4.85
C SER A 63 11.72 -0.65 -3.52
N LEU A 64 12.47 0.22 -2.86
CA LEU A 64 13.11 -0.10 -1.59
C LEU A 64 12.21 0.23 -0.39
N SER A 65 11.59 1.41 -0.41
CA SER A 65 10.72 1.90 0.65
C SER A 65 9.83 3.01 0.11
N ASP A 66 8.56 3.03 0.52
CA ASP A 66 7.67 4.18 0.32
C ASP A 66 7.77 5.06 1.58
N PRO A 67 8.36 6.27 1.50
CA PRO A 67 8.53 7.13 2.66
C PRO A 67 7.20 7.53 3.32
N ARG A 68 6.11 7.55 2.54
CA ARG A 68 4.76 7.82 3.07
C ARG A 68 4.28 6.66 3.96
N ALA A 69 4.55 5.41 3.53
CA ALA A 69 4.19 4.22 4.31
C ALA A 69 5.01 4.16 5.62
N VAL A 70 6.28 4.52 5.58
CA VAL A 70 7.15 4.56 6.78
C VAL A 70 6.62 5.53 7.81
N VAL A 71 6.35 6.78 7.40
CA VAL A 71 5.79 7.81 8.30
C VAL A 71 4.42 7.38 8.80
N PHE A 72 3.55 6.89 7.91
CA PHE A 72 2.21 6.47 8.26
C PHE A 72 2.21 5.33 9.28
N LYS A 73 3.10 4.35 9.14
CA LYS A 73 3.24 3.20 10.05
C LYS A 73 3.43 3.63 11.51
N SER A 74 4.20 4.70 11.78
CA SER A 74 4.41 5.20 13.14
C SER A 74 3.11 5.69 13.80
N PHE A 75 2.26 6.38 13.04
CA PHE A 75 0.94 6.80 13.52
C PHE A 75 -0.02 5.62 13.68
N VAL A 76 0.03 4.65 12.78
CA VAL A 76 -0.76 3.41 12.87
C VAL A 76 -0.44 2.65 14.16
N GLN A 77 0.84 2.54 14.48
CA GLN A 77 1.30 1.90 15.72
C GLN A 77 0.74 2.61 16.96
N GLN A 78 0.85 3.95 17.00
CA GLN A 78 0.33 4.75 18.12
C GLN A 78 -1.19 4.57 18.26
N LEU A 79 -1.93 4.62 17.16
CA LEU A 79 -3.38 4.43 17.15
C LEU A 79 -3.75 3.01 17.61
N ALA A 80 -3.05 1.99 17.15
CA ALA A 80 -3.27 0.60 17.52
C ALA A 80 -3.06 0.40 19.04
N MET A 81 -2.01 0.99 19.60
CA MET A 81 -1.78 0.98 21.05
C MET A 81 -2.91 1.68 21.81
N ALA A 82 -3.32 2.87 21.38
CA ALA A 82 -4.39 3.63 22.01
C ALA A 82 -5.76 2.91 21.95
N LYS A 83 -5.99 2.11 20.92
CA LYS A 83 -7.22 1.33 20.71
C LYS A 83 -7.14 -0.11 21.28
N GLY A 84 -6.05 -0.51 21.94
CA GLY A 84 -5.85 -1.87 22.43
C GLY A 84 -5.74 -2.94 21.32
N ARG A 85 -5.36 -2.52 20.10
CA ARG A 85 -5.26 -3.38 18.90
C ARG A 85 -3.81 -3.73 18.54
N LYS A 86 -2.94 -3.84 19.55
CA LYS A 86 -1.52 -4.16 19.34
C LYS A 86 -1.31 -5.48 18.60
N THR A 87 -2.05 -6.52 18.97
CA THR A 87 -1.94 -7.85 18.35
C THR A 87 -2.25 -7.80 16.84
N ASP A 88 -3.25 -7.00 16.46
CA ASP A 88 -3.57 -6.80 15.05
C ASP A 88 -2.45 -6.06 14.33
N PHE A 89 -1.87 -5.04 14.95
CA PHE A 89 -0.73 -4.33 14.38
C PHE A 89 0.48 -5.26 14.19
N ASP A 90 0.77 -6.11 15.16
CA ASP A 90 1.87 -7.11 15.10
C ASP A 90 1.63 -8.09 13.93
N PHE A 91 0.40 -8.55 13.72
CA PHE A 91 0.03 -9.38 12.57
C PHE A 91 0.30 -8.66 11.22
N TYR A 92 -0.16 -7.40 11.06
CA TYR A 92 0.13 -6.61 9.86
C TYR A 92 1.64 -6.45 9.65
N ASN A 93 2.38 -6.20 10.72
CA ASN A 93 3.83 -6.05 10.67
C ASN A 93 4.54 -7.35 10.24
N THR A 94 4.03 -8.51 10.66
CA THR A 94 4.53 -9.81 10.20
C THR A 94 4.31 -10.01 8.70
N VAL A 95 3.12 -9.71 8.18
CA VAL A 95 2.84 -9.77 6.74
C VAL A 95 3.73 -8.80 5.95
N GLU A 96 3.90 -7.56 6.44
CA GLU A 96 4.77 -6.57 5.83
C GLU A 96 6.20 -7.06 5.66
N ARG A 97 6.71 -7.77 6.67
CA ARG A 97 8.08 -8.29 6.67
C ARG A 97 8.25 -9.52 5.81
N LEU A 98 7.29 -10.45 5.84
CA LEU A 98 7.39 -11.74 5.15
C LEU A 98 7.03 -11.64 3.66
N ALA A 99 6.01 -10.86 3.30
CA ALA A 99 5.50 -10.83 1.93
C ALA A 99 6.55 -10.41 0.88
N PRO A 100 7.41 -9.39 1.10
CA PRO A 100 8.45 -9.05 0.14
C PRO A 100 9.42 -10.20 -0.13
N GLN A 101 9.77 -10.96 0.90
CA GLN A 101 10.68 -12.10 0.81
C GLN A 101 10.05 -13.22 -0.03
N VAL A 102 8.81 -13.59 0.30
CA VAL A 102 8.05 -14.64 -0.42
C VAL A 102 7.85 -14.25 -1.90
N ILE A 103 7.50 -12.98 -2.17
CA ILE A 103 7.36 -12.49 -3.54
C ILE A 103 8.68 -12.57 -4.30
N ALA A 104 9.79 -12.16 -3.67
CA ALA A 104 11.11 -12.20 -4.30
C ALA A 104 11.52 -13.64 -4.64
N GLU A 105 11.34 -14.57 -3.71
CA GLU A 105 11.66 -15.99 -3.87
C GLU A 105 10.82 -16.64 -5.00
N LYS A 106 9.49 -16.49 -4.91
CA LYS A 106 8.55 -17.14 -5.85
C LYS A 106 8.59 -16.57 -7.25
N ARG A 107 8.84 -15.27 -7.39
CA ARG A 107 8.80 -14.57 -8.69
C ARG A 107 10.15 -14.22 -9.25
N HIS A 108 11.23 -14.59 -8.56
CA HIS A 108 12.61 -14.25 -8.96
C HIS A 108 12.78 -12.74 -9.23
N ILE A 109 12.13 -11.91 -8.40
CA ILE A 109 12.19 -10.44 -8.51
C ILE A 109 13.33 -9.94 -7.62
N TYR A 110 14.43 -9.55 -8.23
CA TYR A 110 15.60 -9.00 -7.53
C TYR A 110 15.47 -7.50 -7.25
N LYS A 111 14.53 -6.82 -7.91
CA LYS A 111 14.14 -5.45 -7.58
C LYS A 111 13.27 -5.49 -6.33
N GLY A 112 13.68 -4.83 -5.26
CA GLY A 112 12.96 -4.83 -4.00
C GLY A 112 11.45 -4.57 -4.16
N VAL A 113 10.66 -5.20 -3.30
CA VAL A 113 9.22 -4.98 -3.15
C VAL A 113 9.00 -4.41 -1.76
N SER A 114 8.36 -3.27 -1.65
CA SER A 114 8.04 -2.63 -0.38
C SER A 114 6.55 -2.43 -0.22
N THR A 115 6.11 -2.26 1.01
CA THR A 115 4.74 -1.82 1.30
C THR A 115 4.50 -0.44 0.72
N ASN A 116 3.32 -0.23 0.15
CA ASN A 116 2.84 1.08 -0.24
C ASN A 116 1.98 1.71 0.88
N VAL A 117 1.59 2.96 0.70
CA VAL A 117 0.81 3.69 1.69
C VAL A 117 -0.54 3.04 2.01
N ASP A 118 -1.09 2.28 1.05
CA ASP A 118 -2.41 1.65 1.21
C ASP A 118 -2.36 0.39 2.10
N PHE A 119 -1.17 -0.14 2.38
CA PHE A 119 -1.04 -1.36 3.19
C PHE A 119 -1.70 -1.23 4.56
N TYR A 120 -1.51 -0.11 5.24
CA TYR A 120 -2.08 0.13 6.57
C TYR A 120 -3.41 0.92 6.57
N SER A 121 -3.81 1.52 5.45
CA SER A 121 -4.95 2.45 5.42
C SER A 121 -6.27 1.81 5.86
N GLY A 122 -6.59 0.60 5.39
CA GLY A 122 -7.81 -0.06 5.79
C GLY A 122 -7.81 -0.54 7.25
N PHE A 123 -6.63 -0.86 7.82
CA PHE A 123 -6.52 -1.15 9.25
C PHE A 123 -6.85 0.11 10.09
N VAL A 124 -6.35 1.27 9.65
CA VAL A 124 -6.70 2.55 10.30
C VAL A 124 -8.20 2.82 10.19
N TYR A 125 -8.79 2.65 9.02
CA TYR A 125 -10.23 2.84 8.83
C TYR A 125 -11.06 1.92 9.71
N ASN A 126 -10.64 0.66 9.83
CA ASN A 126 -11.27 -0.31 10.74
C ASN A 126 -11.17 0.15 12.20
N MET A 127 -10.00 0.59 12.66
CA MET A 127 -9.80 1.10 14.01
C MET A 127 -10.62 2.36 14.29
N LEU A 128 -10.92 3.16 13.28
CA LEU A 128 -11.76 4.35 13.37
C LEU A 128 -13.26 4.05 13.24
N GLY A 129 -13.63 2.78 13.02
CA GLY A 129 -15.03 2.37 12.87
C GLY A 129 -15.66 2.82 11.55
N ILE A 130 -14.86 3.10 10.53
CA ILE A 130 -15.36 3.46 9.20
C ILE A 130 -15.86 2.17 8.51
N PRO A 131 -17.10 2.15 8.00
CA PRO A 131 -17.61 1.02 7.24
C PRO A 131 -16.76 0.72 6.00
N VAL A 132 -16.59 -0.56 5.68
CA VAL A 132 -15.71 -1.01 4.58
C VAL A 132 -16.11 -0.42 3.23
N GLU A 133 -17.41 -0.22 3.01
CA GLU A 133 -17.99 0.37 1.80
C GLU A 133 -17.51 1.82 1.56
N LEU A 134 -17.06 2.50 2.61
CA LEU A 134 -16.57 3.87 2.54
C LEU A 134 -15.06 3.98 2.30
N TYR A 135 -14.29 2.88 2.35
CA TYR A 135 -12.83 2.93 2.20
C TYR A 135 -12.42 3.54 0.84
N THR A 136 -13.02 3.08 -0.24
CA THR A 136 -12.79 3.64 -1.57
C THR A 136 -13.33 5.07 -1.73
N PRO A 137 -14.58 5.38 -1.32
CA PRO A 137 -15.10 6.74 -1.33
C PRO A 137 -14.23 7.75 -0.58
N MET A 138 -13.62 7.41 0.54
CA MET A 138 -12.70 8.30 1.28
C MET A 138 -11.53 8.77 0.43
N PHE A 139 -10.95 7.88 -0.38
CA PHE A 139 -9.90 8.27 -1.33
C PHE A 139 -10.44 9.19 -2.44
N ALA A 140 -11.63 8.90 -2.95
CA ALA A 140 -12.25 9.72 -3.99
C ALA A 140 -12.54 11.14 -3.49
N VAL A 141 -13.11 11.27 -2.30
CA VAL A 141 -13.35 12.57 -1.65
C VAL A 141 -12.07 13.40 -1.55
N ALA A 142 -10.97 12.77 -1.12
CA ALA A 142 -9.68 13.43 -1.00
C ALA A 142 -9.06 13.86 -2.35
N ARG A 143 -9.51 13.30 -3.46
CA ARG A 143 -8.97 13.57 -4.82
C ARG A 143 -9.89 14.41 -5.70
N VAL A 144 -11.17 14.51 -5.38
CA VAL A 144 -12.15 15.13 -6.27
C VAL A 144 -11.81 16.58 -6.63
N VAL A 145 -11.26 17.34 -5.70
CA VAL A 145 -10.82 18.73 -5.95
C VAL A 145 -9.68 18.76 -6.97
N GLY A 146 -8.66 17.92 -6.80
CA GLY A 146 -7.54 17.81 -7.74
C GLY A 146 -7.98 17.28 -9.12
N TRP A 147 -8.86 16.28 -9.14
CA TRP A 147 -9.42 15.77 -10.39
C TRP A 147 -10.23 16.84 -11.12
N SER A 148 -11.03 17.64 -10.40
CA SER A 148 -11.80 18.73 -10.99
C SER A 148 -10.89 19.82 -11.58
N ALA A 149 -9.83 20.20 -10.86
CA ALA A 149 -8.85 21.16 -11.34
C ALA A 149 -8.16 20.67 -12.63
N HIS A 150 -7.68 19.43 -12.62
CA HIS A 150 -7.06 18.83 -13.81
C HIS A 150 -8.05 18.70 -14.98
N ARG A 151 -9.31 18.35 -14.69
CA ARG A 151 -10.33 18.27 -15.74
C ARG A 151 -10.66 19.62 -16.36
N MET A 152 -10.75 20.67 -15.55
CA MET A 152 -10.94 22.03 -16.06
C MET A 152 -9.76 22.45 -16.94
N GLU A 153 -8.53 22.21 -16.50
CA GLU A 153 -7.33 22.52 -17.27
C GLU A 153 -7.28 21.75 -18.60
N GLU A 154 -7.64 20.46 -18.57
CA GLU A 154 -7.72 19.62 -19.77
C GLU A 154 -8.74 20.16 -20.78
N LEU A 155 -9.94 20.58 -20.33
CA LEU A 155 -10.98 21.12 -21.17
C LEU A 155 -10.61 22.46 -21.83
N VAL A 156 -9.75 23.24 -21.16
CA VAL A 156 -9.31 24.54 -21.68
C VAL A 156 -8.12 24.40 -22.64
N ASN A 157 -7.20 23.48 -22.35
CA ASN A 157 -5.87 23.47 -22.98
C ASN A 157 -5.64 22.33 -23.96
N VAL A 158 -6.39 21.22 -23.90
CA VAL A 158 -6.08 20.01 -24.68
C VAL A 158 -7.30 19.14 -24.99
N ASP A 159 -7.24 18.53 -26.18
CA ASP A 159 -8.26 17.59 -26.65
C ASP A 159 -7.90 16.12 -26.38
N LYS A 160 -6.84 15.84 -25.62
CA LYS A 160 -6.34 14.48 -25.39
C LYS A 160 -5.80 14.30 -23.98
N ILE A 161 -5.73 13.05 -23.55
CA ILE A 161 -5.16 12.66 -22.25
C ILE A 161 -3.71 13.14 -22.14
N ILE A 162 -3.43 13.97 -21.14
CA ILE A 162 -2.10 14.43 -20.79
C ILE A 162 -1.40 13.36 -19.97
N ARG A 163 -0.22 12.92 -20.43
CA ARG A 163 0.69 12.07 -19.68
C ARG A 163 2.02 12.80 -19.48
N PRO A 164 2.13 13.65 -18.47
CA PRO A 164 3.34 14.46 -18.28
C PRO A 164 4.53 13.55 -17.96
N ALA A 165 5.66 13.84 -18.58
CA ALA A 165 6.94 13.29 -18.18
C ALA A 165 7.58 14.27 -17.19
N TYR A 166 7.85 13.80 -15.97
CA TYR A 166 8.52 14.61 -14.96
C TYR A 166 10.03 14.51 -15.12
N LYS A 167 10.62 15.55 -15.67
CA LYS A 167 12.06 15.72 -15.72
C LYS A 167 12.41 17.03 -15.04
N SER A 168 13.20 16.96 -13.98
CA SER A 168 13.74 18.18 -13.39
C SER A 168 14.67 18.86 -14.40
N VAL A 169 14.41 20.12 -14.66
CA VAL A 169 15.30 20.99 -15.47
C VAL A 169 16.31 21.74 -14.62
N MET A 170 16.21 21.62 -13.30
CA MET A 170 17.15 22.20 -12.35
C MET A 170 18.26 21.21 -12.01
N ALA A 171 19.44 21.73 -11.76
CA ALA A 171 20.53 20.93 -11.21
C ALA A 171 20.13 20.35 -9.84
N THR A 172 20.62 19.14 -9.54
CA THR A 172 20.45 18.53 -8.22
C THR A 172 21.03 19.46 -7.16
N ARG A 173 20.26 19.71 -6.13
CA ARG A 173 20.68 20.50 -4.97
C ARG A 173 20.57 19.62 -3.72
N ASP A 174 21.49 19.80 -2.81
CA ASP A 174 21.42 19.17 -1.50
C ASP A 174 20.23 19.71 -0.70
N TYR A 175 19.66 18.85 0.13
CA TYR A 175 18.62 19.28 1.07
C TYR A 175 19.23 20.18 2.14
N LEU A 176 18.70 21.39 2.26
CA LEU A 176 19.03 22.29 3.35
C LEU A 176 17.94 22.24 4.41
N PRO A 177 18.25 21.92 5.68
CA PRO A 177 17.34 22.06 6.80
C PRO A 177 16.73 23.46 6.89
N MET A 178 15.53 23.57 7.48
CA MET A 178 14.78 24.82 7.49
C MET A 178 15.58 25.98 8.13
N GLU A 179 16.31 25.68 9.20
CA GLU A 179 17.17 26.62 9.94
C GLU A 179 18.36 27.18 9.11
N ASN A 180 18.71 26.51 8.02
CA ASN A 180 19.82 26.88 7.13
C ASN A 180 19.36 27.52 5.81
N ARG A 181 18.05 27.79 5.67
CA ARG A 181 17.46 28.47 4.52
C ARG A 181 17.42 29.99 4.83
N GLY A 182 18.33 30.73 4.24
CA GLY A 182 18.31 32.17 4.28
C GLY A 182 17.20 32.82 3.46
#